data_11d301932ff9b0ef76e82179762dc93c
#
_entry.id   11d301932ff9b0ef76e82179762dc93c
#
_cell.length_a   1.000
_cell.length_b   1.000
_cell.length_c   1.000
_cell.angle_alpha   90.00
_cell.angle_beta   90.00
_cell.angle_gamma   90.00
#
_symmetry.space_group_name_H-M   'P 1'
#
loop_
_entity.id
_entity.type
_entity.pdbx_description
1 polymer ?
#
loop_
_entity_poly.entity_id
_entity_poly.type
_entity_poly.pdbx_seq_one_letter_code
_entity_poly.pdbx_strand_id
1 'polypeptide(L)'
;MAKQEDVFKKVISHAKEYGFIFPSSEIYDGLSAVYDYGQNGAELKNNIKQYWWKAMVQLNENIVGIDSAILMHPTTWKASGHVDAFNDPLIDNKDSKKRFRADVLVEDYCAKIEDKENKEIEKAAKRFGEAFDKDQFVATNPKILEYRAKREAILSRLAKSLENEDLADVKALIEELEIADPDTGSKNWTEVRQFNLMFGTKLGASADSAMDLYLRPETAQGIFVNFLNVQKTSRHKLPFGIAQIGKAFRNEIVARQFIFRMREFEQMEMQFFVAPGTELEFYENWKQKRLNWHLALGLGSENYRFHDHEKLAHYANAAADIEFNFPFGFKELEGIHSRTDFDLKAHEEFSGRKLQFFDPERNENYVPYVVETSVGLDRLFLSIFAHCLKDETLEDGSERTVLSLPPALAPIKAAILPLMKKDGLAEYAEKIFNELKYDFNLFYEEKDAIGKRYRRQDAIGTPYCITIDHDSLTDHTVTIRDRDTMQQERVPVSDLRRIIDEKTNFRNLLSKI
;
A
#
# COMPACT_ATOMS: atom_id res chain seq x y z
N MET A 1 -4.94 -1.10 -22.68
CA MET A 1 -6.05 -0.64 -21.82
C MET A 1 -7.12 -1.71 -21.62
N ALA A 2 -7.86 -2.20 -22.61
CA ALA A 2 -8.91 -3.21 -22.39
C ALA A 2 -8.41 -4.46 -21.62
N LYS A 3 -7.25 -5.02 -21.99
CA LYS A 3 -6.68 -6.19 -21.31
C LYS A 3 -6.30 -5.95 -19.84
N GLN A 4 -5.87 -4.75 -19.48
CA GLN A 4 -5.53 -4.36 -18.10
C GLN A 4 -6.78 -4.16 -17.24
N GLU A 5 -7.84 -3.58 -17.82
CA GLU A 5 -9.13 -3.40 -17.14
C GLU A 5 -9.76 -4.74 -16.81
N ASP A 6 -9.66 -5.73 -17.69
CA ASP A 6 -10.16 -7.09 -17.46
C ASP A 6 -9.39 -7.81 -16.35
N VAL A 7 -8.04 -7.63 -16.28
CA VAL A 7 -7.21 -8.14 -15.18
C VAL A 7 -7.64 -7.55 -13.85
N PHE A 8 -7.89 -6.24 -13.81
CA PHE A 8 -8.29 -5.58 -12.56
C PHE A 8 -9.68 -5.99 -12.08
N LYS A 9 -10.65 -6.15 -13.01
CA LYS A 9 -11.98 -6.70 -12.70
C LYS A 9 -11.89 -8.10 -12.11
N LYS A 10 -11.00 -8.93 -12.66
CA LYS A 10 -10.75 -10.28 -12.15
C LYS A 10 -10.18 -10.25 -10.72
N VAL A 11 -9.23 -9.37 -10.42
CA VAL A 11 -8.68 -9.19 -9.06
C VAL A 11 -9.80 -8.87 -8.07
N ILE A 12 -10.70 -7.94 -8.40
CA ILE A 12 -11.83 -7.55 -7.55
C ILE A 12 -12.80 -8.72 -7.34
N SER A 13 -13.18 -9.40 -8.42
CA SER A 13 -14.10 -10.53 -8.36
C SER A 13 -13.53 -11.67 -7.52
N HIS A 14 -12.28 -12.04 -7.74
CA HIS A 14 -11.60 -13.09 -6.99
C HIS A 14 -11.47 -12.74 -5.50
N ALA A 15 -11.12 -11.48 -5.18
CA ALA A 15 -11.03 -11.02 -3.80
C ALA A 15 -12.36 -11.15 -3.06
N LYS A 16 -13.48 -10.86 -3.72
CA LYS A 16 -14.83 -11.02 -3.16
C LYS A 16 -15.21 -12.50 -3.02
N GLU A 17 -15.06 -13.28 -4.09
CA GLU A 17 -15.47 -14.68 -4.14
C GLU A 17 -14.77 -15.53 -3.07
N TYR A 18 -13.48 -15.29 -2.84
CA TYR A 18 -12.66 -16.10 -1.93
C TYR A 18 -12.44 -15.49 -0.55
N GLY A 19 -13.28 -14.54 -0.14
CA GLY A 19 -13.30 -14.02 1.23
C GLY A 19 -12.08 -13.20 1.60
N PHE A 20 -11.54 -12.42 0.67
CA PHE A 20 -10.47 -11.47 0.95
C PHE A 20 -11.00 -10.07 1.25
N ILE A 21 -11.85 -9.53 0.38
CA ILE A 21 -12.32 -8.14 0.50
C ILE A 21 -13.78 -8.05 0.10
N PHE A 22 -14.58 -7.37 0.92
CA PHE A 22 -15.98 -7.08 0.69
C PHE A 22 -16.23 -5.56 0.73
N PRO A 23 -17.20 -5.03 -0.03
CA PRO A 23 -17.71 -3.69 0.25
C PRO A 23 -18.24 -3.60 1.68
N SER A 24 -17.85 -2.57 2.43
CA SER A 24 -18.34 -2.43 3.81
C SER A 24 -19.84 -2.21 3.83
N SER A 25 -20.53 -2.90 4.74
CA SER A 25 -21.99 -2.79 4.91
C SER A 25 -22.78 -3.13 3.64
N GLU A 26 -22.34 -4.11 2.87
CA GLU A 26 -22.94 -4.47 1.57
C GLU A 26 -24.45 -4.77 1.64
N ILE A 27 -24.94 -5.26 2.78
CA ILE A 27 -26.38 -5.51 2.99
C ILE A 27 -27.24 -4.22 2.99
N TYR A 28 -26.60 -3.04 3.06
CA TYR A 28 -27.20 -1.72 2.98
C TYR A 28 -26.68 -0.95 1.75
N ASP A 29 -26.43 -1.62 0.65
CA ASP A 29 -25.86 -1.09 -0.61
C ASP A 29 -24.40 -0.59 -0.48
N GLY A 30 -23.75 -0.87 0.63
CA GLY A 30 -22.35 -0.51 0.88
C GLY A 30 -22.10 0.95 1.18
N LEU A 31 -20.87 1.25 1.60
CA LEU A 31 -20.36 2.62 1.75
C LEU A 31 -19.20 2.83 0.77
N SER A 32 -19.32 3.84 -0.07
CA SER A 32 -18.31 4.11 -1.12
C SER A 32 -16.92 4.31 -0.52
N ALA A 33 -15.93 3.60 -1.09
CA ALA A 33 -14.51 3.65 -0.69
C ALA A 33 -14.23 3.23 0.76
N VAL A 34 -15.07 2.36 1.28
CA VAL A 34 -14.83 1.67 2.55
C VAL A 34 -15.02 0.17 2.30
N TYR A 35 -14.09 -0.64 2.80
CA TYR A 35 -14.05 -2.07 2.56
C TYR A 35 -13.77 -2.84 3.84
N ASP A 36 -14.37 -4.02 3.95
CA ASP A 36 -14.11 -4.99 4.99
C ASP A 36 -13.16 -6.07 4.46
N TYR A 37 -12.22 -6.51 5.30
CA TYR A 37 -11.38 -7.65 4.99
C TYR A 37 -12.04 -8.91 5.54
N GLY A 38 -12.35 -9.85 4.65
CA GLY A 38 -12.91 -11.15 5.01
C GLY A 38 -11.87 -12.05 5.69
N GLN A 39 -12.24 -13.30 5.97
CA GLN A 39 -11.41 -14.23 6.75
C GLN A 39 -10.01 -14.44 6.16
N ASN A 40 -9.89 -14.60 4.83
CA ASN A 40 -8.59 -14.75 4.17
C ASN A 40 -7.86 -13.41 4.03
N GLY A 41 -8.60 -12.32 3.81
CA GLY A 41 -8.04 -10.98 3.72
C GLY A 41 -7.46 -10.49 5.05
N ALA A 42 -8.15 -10.73 6.17
CA ALA A 42 -7.68 -10.36 7.50
C ALA A 42 -6.37 -11.07 7.85
N GLU A 43 -6.27 -12.37 7.58
CA GLU A 43 -5.06 -13.14 7.84
C GLU A 43 -3.88 -12.70 6.93
N LEU A 44 -4.11 -12.49 5.63
CA LEU A 44 -3.08 -11.96 4.74
C LEU A 44 -2.60 -10.58 5.22
N LYS A 45 -3.53 -9.70 5.59
CA LYS A 45 -3.23 -8.36 6.09
C LYS A 45 -2.41 -8.40 7.39
N ASN A 46 -2.77 -9.29 8.32
CA ASN A 46 -2.02 -9.50 9.55
C ASN A 46 -0.60 -10.04 9.29
N ASN A 47 -0.45 -10.97 8.35
CA ASN A 47 0.86 -11.49 7.96
C ASN A 47 1.76 -10.40 7.32
N ILE A 48 1.19 -9.50 6.50
CA ILE A 48 1.92 -8.35 5.94
C ILE A 48 2.38 -7.40 7.07
N LYS A 49 1.50 -7.09 8.04
CA LYS A 49 1.87 -6.27 9.20
C LYS A 49 3.01 -6.91 10.00
N GLN A 50 2.94 -8.23 10.26
CA GLN A 50 3.99 -8.94 10.98
C GLN A 50 5.32 -8.93 10.22
N TYR A 51 5.30 -9.12 8.89
CA TYR A 51 6.50 -9.05 8.07
C TYR A 51 7.15 -7.66 8.14
N TRP A 52 6.34 -6.59 8.01
CA TRP A 52 6.83 -5.22 8.14
C TRP A 52 7.38 -4.93 9.55
N TRP A 53 6.62 -5.31 10.59
CA TRP A 53 7.01 -5.06 11.98
C TRP A 53 8.31 -5.75 12.36
N LYS A 54 8.47 -7.00 11.95
CA LYS A 54 9.71 -7.74 12.16
C LYS A 54 10.88 -7.08 11.43
N ALA A 55 10.72 -6.73 10.16
CA ALA A 55 11.76 -6.06 9.38
C ALA A 55 12.12 -4.69 9.94
N MET A 56 11.12 -3.90 10.37
CA MET A 56 11.34 -2.53 10.81
C MET A 56 11.81 -2.45 12.28
N VAL A 57 11.15 -3.17 13.18
CA VAL A 57 11.40 -3.04 14.62
C VAL A 57 12.35 -4.14 15.13
N GLN A 58 12.09 -5.41 14.77
CA GLN A 58 12.87 -6.52 15.33
C GLN A 58 14.30 -6.59 14.78
N LEU A 59 14.51 -6.26 13.49
CA LEU A 59 15.83 -6.33 12.86
C LEU A 59 16.69 -5.08 13.06
N ASN A 60 16.16 -4.02 13.66
CA ASN A 60 16.91 -2.78 13.93
C ASN A 60 16.90 -2.48 15.43
N GLU A 61 18.09 -2.50 16.06
CA GLU A 61 18.26 -2.28 17.50
C GLU A 61 17.85 -0.87 17.97
N ASN A 62 17.88 0.08 17.04
CA ASN A 62 17.57 1.49 17.30
C ASN A 62 16.18 1.92 16.79
N ILE A 63 15.26 0.99 16.56
CA ILE A 63 13.87 1.31 16.21
C ILE A 63 12.93 0.65 17.21
N VAL A 64 12.01 1.45 17.74
CA VAL A 64 10.99 1.00 18.68
C VAL A 64 9.59 1.25 18.12
N GLY A 65 8.62 0.50 18.59
CA GLY A 65 7.23 0.64 18.16
C GLY A 65 6.38 1.40 19.16
N ILE A 66 5.38 2.12 18.66
CA ILE A 66 4.29 2.71 19.44
C ILE A 66 2.93 2.37 18.84
N ASP A 67 1.88 2.59 19.62
CA ASP A 67 0.48 2.60 19.15
C ASP A 67 -0.19 3.85 19.73
N SER A 68 -0.19 4.94 18.94
CA SER A 68 -0.80 6.21 19.37
C SER A 68 -2.30 6.22 19.10
N ALA A 69 -3.04 7.00 19.88
CA ALA A 69 -4.49 7.13 19.75
C ALA A 69 -4.91 7.72 18.38
N ILE A 70 -6.05 7.29 17.86
CA ILE A 70 -6.69 7.86 16.67
C ILE A 70 -7.20 9.27 16.97
N LEU A 71 -7.86 9.44 18.13
CA LEU A 71 -8.36 10.73 18.60
C LEU A 71 -7.24 11.47 19.32
N MET A 72 -6.81 12.59 18.77
CA MET A 72 -5.72 13.40 19.29
C MET A 72 -6.22 14.83 19.54
N HIS A 73 -5.48 15.58 20.37
CA HIS A 73 -5.83 16.97 20.65
C HIS A 73 -5.89 17.78 19.34
N PRO A 74 -6.92 18.62 19.11
CA PRO A 74 -7.07 19.34 17.83
C PRO A 74 -5.88 20.20 17.44
N THR A 75 -5.14 20.73 18.42
CA THR A 75 -3.93 21.50 18.18
C THR A 75 -2.85 20.71 17.45
N THR A 76 -2.84 19.37 17.56
CA THR A 76 -1.91 18.52 16.80
C THR A 76 -2.10 18.74 15.29
N TRP A 77 -3.33 18.81 14.85
CA TRP A 77 -3.68 18.98 13.44
C TRP A 77 -3.53 20.41 12.94
N LYS A 78 -3.61 21.38 13.84
CA LYS A 78 -3.26 22.78 13.53
C LYS A 78 -1.75 22.94 13.37
N ALA A 79 -0.98 22.39 14.29
CA ALA A 79 0.48 22.46 14.26
C ALA A 79 1.06 21.80 12.99
N SER A 80 0.49 20.68 12.58
CA SER A 80 0.89 19.98 11.35
C SER A 80 0.32 20.58 10.06
N GLY A 81 -0.53 21.62 10.13
CA GLY A 81 -1.14 22.28 8.97
C GLY A 81 -2.35 21.55 8.36
N HIS A 82 -2.74 20.38 8.86
CA HIS A 82 -3.83 19.59 8.27
C HIS A 82 -5.20 20.27 8.36
N VAL A 83 -5.46 21.07 9.37
CA VAL A 83 -6.74 21.80 9.49
C VAL A 83 -6.86 22.85 8.39
N ASP A 84 -5.77 23.54 8.06
CA ASP A 84 -5.78 24.71 7.21
C ASP A 84 -5.46 24.37 5.74
N ALA A 85 -4.56 23.41 5.48
CA ALA A 85 -3.99 23.17 4.17
C ALA A 85 -4.28 21.77 3.56
N PHE A 86 -4.94 20.87 4.27
CA PHE A 86 -5.23 19.53 3.76
C PHE A 86 -6.52 19.50 2.94
N ASN A 87 -6.46 20.17 1.79
CA ASN A 87 -7.62 20.42 0.94
C ASN A 87 -7.43 19.89 -0.49
N ASP A 88 -8.50 19.34 -1.07
CA ASP A 88 -8.58 19.04 -2.50
C ASP A 88 -9.39 20.13 -3.23
N PRO A 89 -8.93 20.61 -4.42
CA PRO A 89 -9.70 21.50 -5.27
C PRO A 89 -10.79 20.70 -5.99
N LEU A 90 -12.06 20.93 -5.66
CA LEU A 90 -13.20 20.21 -6.23
C LEU A 90 -14.01 21.06 -7.20
N ILE A 91 -14.45 20.43 -8.28
CA ILE A 91 -15.34 21.01 -9.30
C ILE A 91 -16.48 20.02 -9.61
N ASP A 92 -17.71 20.54 -9.74
CA ASP A 92 -18.87 19.74 -10.09
C ASP A 92 -19.26 19.98 -11.56
N ASN A 93 -19.62 18.93 -12.29
CA ASN A 93 -20.26 19.09 -13.58
C ASN A 93 -21.77 19.29 -13.39
N LYS A 94 -22.32 20.40 -13.92
CA LYS A 94 -23.73 20.78 -13.71
C LYS A 94 -24.71 19.84 -14.40
N ASP A 95 -24.30 19.17 -15.47
CA ASP A 95 -25.17 18.30 -16.27
C ASP A 95 -25.20 16.88 -15.69
N SER A 96 -24.03 16.29 -15.43
CA SER A 96 -23.92 14.94 -14.87
C SER A 96 -24.16 14.88 -13.36
N LYS A 97 -24.10 16.02 -12.65
CA LYS A 97 -24.12 16.12 -11.18
C LYS A 97 -22.96 15.37 -10.51
N LYS A 98 -21.94 15.03 -11.26
CA LYS A 98 -20.74 14.34 -10.75
C LYS A 98 -19.70 15.35 -10.29
N ARG A 99 -18.94 14.92 -9.27
CA ARG A 99 -17.86 15.69 -8.66
C ARG A 99 -16.52 15.13 -9.07
N PHE A 100 -15.57 16.04 -9.33
CA PHE A 100 -14.21 15.72 -9.77
C PHE A 100 -13.20 16.58 -8.99
N ARG A 101 -11.97 16.07 -8.90
CA ARG A 101 -10.83 16.88 -8.51
C ARG A 101 -10.39 17.71 -9.70
N ALA A 102 -10.33 19.01 -9.53
CA ALA A 102 -9.98 19.93 -10.60
C ALA A 102 -8.53 19.75 -11.08
N ASP A 103 -7.61 19.52 -10.14
CA ASP A 103 -6.19 19.21 -10.43
C ASP A 103 -6.05 17.93 -11.24
N VAL A 104 -6.73 16.84 -10.84
CA VAL A 104 -6.69 15.54 -11.54
C VAL A 104 -7.25 15.64 -12.96
N LEU A 105 -8.29 16.45 -13.19
CA LEU A 105 -8.80 16.67 -14.54
C LEU A 105 -7.75 17.30 -15.48
N VAL A 106 -6.94 18.22 -14.95
CA VAL A 106 -5.86 18.87 -15.71
C VAL A 106 -4.68 17.90 -15.90
N GLU A 107 -4.32 17.12 -14.88
CA GLU A 107 -3.29 16.09 -14.96
C GLU A 107 -3.67 14.98 -15.97
N ASP A 108 -4.92 14.51 -15.97
CA ASP A 108 -5.42 13.55 -16.96
C ASP A 108 -5.40 14.11 -18.39
N TYR A 109 -5.60 15.42 -18.55
CA TYR A 109 -5.41 16.07 -19.84
C TYR A 109 -3.94 16.07 -20.27
N CYS A 110 -3.02 16.37 -19.37
CA CYS A 110 -1.59 16.30 -19.59
C CYS A 110 -1.11 14.88 -19.92
N ALA A 111 -1.64 13.87 -19.23
CA ALA A 111 -1.36 12.46 -19.53
C ALA A 111 -1.77 12.07 -20.97
N LYS A 112 -2.90 12.61 -21.48
CA LYS A 112 -3.29 12.41 -22.88
C LYS A 112 -2.33 13.07 -23.87
N ILE A 113 -1.66 14.16 -23.50
CA ILE A 113 -0.58 14.76 -24.31
C ILE A 113 0.64 13.84 -24.32
N GLU A 114 1.01 13.28 -23.17
CA GLU A 114 2.11 12.32 -23.04
C GLU A 114 1.85 11.03 -23.83
N ASP A 115 0.62 10.52 -23.82
CA ASP A 115 0.23 9.41 -24.70
C ASP A 115 0.43 9.70 -26.19
N LYS A 116 0.17 10.94 -26.61
CA LYS A 116 0.44 11.36 -28.00
C LYS A 116 1.93 11.43 -28.29
N GLU A 117 2.73 11.94 -27.36
CA GLU A 117 4.20 11.94 -27.42
C GLU A 117 4.72 10.51 -27.58
N ASN A 118 4.32 9.60 -26.72
CA ASN A 118 4.74 8.20 -26.73
C ASN A 118 4.37 7.49 -28.05
N LYS A 119 3.16 7.74 -28.57
CA LYS A 119 2.74 7.20 -29.88
C LYS A 119 3.60 7.72 -31.05
N GLU A 120 4.05 8.96 -31.01
CA GLU A 120 4.97 9.50 -32.04
C GLU A 120 6.36 8.86 -31.93
N ILE A 121 6.86 8.65 -30.69
CA ILE A 121 8.12 7.95 -30.45
C ILE A 121 8.05 6.49 -30.96
N GLU A 122 6.96 5.77 -30.64
CA GLU A 122 6.75 4.40 -31.11
C GLU A 122 6.66 4.30 -32.64
N LYS A 123 5.99 5.26 -33.30
CA LYS A 123 5.93 5.33 -34.77
C LYS A 123 7.32 5.53 -35.37
N ALA A 124 8.12 6.40 -34.76
CA ALA A 124 9.50 6.66 -35.21
C ALA A 124 10.38 5.41 -35.01
N ALA A 125 10.27 4.75 -33.85
CA ALA A 125 10.99 3.51 -33.57
C ALA A 125 10.64 2.40 -34.59
N LYS A 126 9.36 2.24 -34.92
CA LYS A 126 8.92 1.28 -35.97
C LYS A 126 9.44 1.66 -37.37
N ARG A 127 9.56 2.95 -37.67
CA ARG A 127 10.01 3.44 -38.97
C ARG A 127 11.52 3.32 -39.20
N PHE A 128 12.31 3.56 -38.16
CA PHE A 128 13.78 3.60 -38.22
C PHE A 128 14.45 2.30 -37.73
N GLY A 129 13.70 1.38 -37.11
CA GLY A 129 14.21 0.08 -36.65
C GLY A 129 15.41 0.19 -35.73
N GLU A 130 16.43 -0.63 -35.97
CA GLU A 130 17.67 -0.68 -35.15
C GLU A 130 18.49 0.62 -35.19
N ALA A 131 18.25 1.49 -36.16
CA ALA A 131 18.94 2.81 -36.29
C ALA A 131 18.22 3.91 -35.47
N PHE A 132 17.18 3.59 -34.72
CA PHE A 132 16.42 4.57 -33.93
C PHE A 132 17.13 4.96 -32.65
N ASP A 133 17.62 6.19 -32.58
CA ASP A 133 18.11 6.80 -31.36
C ASP A 133 16.98 7.60 -30.72
N LYS A 134 16.41 7.03 -29.62
CA LYS A 134 15.30 7.62 -28.90
C LYS A 134 15.66 8.95 -28.27
N ASP A 135 16.83 9.06 -27.67
CA ASP A 135 17.26 10.26 -26.93
C ASP A 135 17.49 11.41 -27.89
N GLN A 136 18.14 11.17 -29.01
CA GLN A 136 18.32 12.15 -30.06
C GLN A 136 16.98 12.57 -30.68
N PHE A 137 16.11 11.62 -30.98
CA PHE A 137 14.79 11.92 -31.53
C PHE A 137 13.95 12.80 -30.60
N VAL A 138 13.91 12.46 -29.31
CA VAL A 138 13.17 13.21 -28.28
C VAL A 138 13.75 14.63 -28.12
N ALA A 139 15.07 14.77 -28.16
CA ALA A 139 15.74 16.07 -27.99
C ALA A 139 15.61 17.02 -29.21
N THR A 140 15.32 16.49 -30.41
CA THR A 140 15.38 17.27 -31.64
C THR A 140 14.05 17.33 -32.40
N ASN A 141 13.10 16.46 -32.13
CA ASN A 141 11.84 16.44 -32.85
C ASN A 141 10.93 17.61 -32.46
N PRO A 142 10.58 18.54 -33.36
CA PRO A 142 9.79 19.73 -33.02
C PRO A 142 8.44 19.43 -32.40
N LYS A 143 7.77 18.33 -32.81
CA LYS A 143 6.46 17.94 -32.32
C LYS A 143 6.53 17.40 -30.89
N ILE A 144 7.60 16.66 -30.57
CA ILE A 144 7.84 16.17 -29.20
C ILE A 144 8.15 17.35 -28.27
N LEU A 145 9.00 18.28 -28.72
CA LEU A 145 9.32 19.49 -27.97
C LEU A 145 8.07 20.36 -27.72
N GLU A 146 7.18 20.48 -28.72
CA GLU A 146 5.90 21.18 -28.56
C GLU A 146 5.00 20.51 -27.52
N TYR A 147 4.85 19.18 -27.55
CA TYR A 147 4.06 18.44 -26.55
C TYR A 147 4.61 18.62 -25.15
N ARG A 148 5.91 18.55 -24.96
CA ARG A 148 6.58 18.77 -23.68
C ARG A 148 6.41 20.18 -23.17
N ALA A 149 6.71 21.17 -23.98
CA ALA A 149 6.55 22.57 -23.61
C ALA A 149 5.09 22.91 -23.23
N LYS A 150 4.11 22.38 -23.99
CA LYS A 150 2.70 22.56 -23.68
C LYS A 150 2.33 21.92 -22.33
N ARG A 151 2.77 20.69 -22.08
CA ARG A 151 2.53 19.98 -20.82
C ARG A 151 3.14 20.72 -19.63
N GLU A 152 4.40 21.13 -19.77
CA GLU A 152 5.12 21.87 -18.73
C GLU A 152 4.46 23.21 -18.41
N ALA A 153 4.04 23.97 -19.41
CA ALA A 153 3.33 25.23 -19.21
C ALA A 153 2.00 25.04 -18.46
N ILE A 154 1.23 24.00 -18.81
CA ILE A 154 -0.05 23.69 -18.14
C ILE A 154 0.19 23.29 -16.68
N LEU A 155 1.11 22.36 -16.41
CA LEU A 155 1.40 21.88 -15.06
C LEU A 155 2.01 22.99 -14.19
N SER A 156 2.87 23.83 -14.75
CA SER A 156 3.45 24.99 -14.04
C SER A 156 2.38 26.02 -13.66
N ARG A 157 1.42 26.32 -14.57
CA ARG A 157 0.29 27.22 -14.25
C ARG A 157 -0.61 26.60 -13.17
N LEU A 158 -0.97 25.33 -13.30
CA LEU A 158 -1.78 24.63 -12.30
C LEU A 158 -1.10 24.69 -10.91
N ALA A 159 0.18 24.33 -10.85
CA ALA A 159 0.93 24.35 -9.60
C ALA A 159 0.96 25.74 -8.96
N LYS A 160 1.19 26.79 -9.76
CA LYS A 160 1.19 28.18 -9.29
C LYS A 160 -0.19 28.64 -8.79
N SER A 161 -1.26 28.26 -9.50
CA SER A 161 -2.62 28.61 -9.12
C SER A 161 -3.04 27.94 -7.81
N LEU A 162 -2.67 26.65 -7.63
CA LEU A 162 -2.92 25.92 -6.39
C LEU A 162 -2.11 26.49 -5.22
N GLU A 163 -0.84 26.85 -5.45
CA GLU A 163 0.03 27.45 -4.43
C GLU A 163 -0.49 28.82 -3.94
N ASN A 164 -1.08 29.60 -4.83
CA ASN A 164 -1.65 30.91 -4.51
C ASN A 164 -3.13 30.83 -4.13
N GLU A 165 -3.70 29.63 -4.00
CA GLU A 165 -5.14 29.39 -3.75
C GLU A 165 -6.05 30.08 -4.79
N ASP A 166 -5.55 30.34 -6.00
CA ASP A 166 -6.30 30.93 -7.10
C ASP A 166 -7.16 29.88 -7.81
N LEU A 167 -8.26 29.53 -7.15
CA LEU A 167 -9.21 28.54 -7.67
C LEU A 167 -9.94 29.03 -8.92
N ALA A 168 -10.04 30.33 -9.10
CA ALA A 168 -10.63 30.91 -10.31
C ALA A 168 -9.75 30.67 -11.54
N ASP A 169 -8.42 30.76 -11.38
CA ASP A 169 -7.48 30.42 -12.47
C ASP A 169 -7.44 28.92 -12.76
N VAL A 170 -7.59 28.05 -11.74
CA VAL A 170 -7.74 26.59 -11.98
C VAL A 170 -8.99 26.30 -12.83
N LYS A 171 -10.10 26.97 -12.57
CA LYS A 171 -11.30 26.86 -13.39
C LYS A 171 -11.08 27.38 -14.80
N ALA A 172 -10.49 28.58 -14.93
CA ALA A 172 -10.17 29.16 -16.23
C ALA A 172 -9.29 28.23 -17.07
N LEU A 173 -8.30 27.58 -16.43
CA LEU A 173 -7.44 26.59 -17.10
C LEU A 173 -8.24 25.40 -17.63
N ILE A 174 -9.19 24.85 -16.87
CA ILE A 174 -10.08 23.75 -17.28
C ILE A 174 -10.92 24.18 -18.49
N GLU A 175 -11.46 25.40 -18.47
CA GLU A 175 -12.28 25.95 -19.55
C GLU A 175 -11.45 26.23 -20.82
N GLU A 176 -10.28 26.86 -20.69
CA GLU A 176 -9.35 27.14 -21.81
C GLU A 176 -8.84 25.86 -22.50
N LEU A 177 -8.59 24.81 -21.72
CA LEU A 177 -8.19 23.51 -22.24
C LEU A 177 -9.36 22.68 -22.79
N GLU A 178 -10.58 23.20 -22.68
CA GLU A 178 -11.82 22.55 -23.10
C GLU A 178 -11.98 21.16 -22.46
N ILE A 179 -11.55 20.99 -21.21
CA ILE A 179 -11.64 19.72 -20.51
C ILE A 179 -13.11 19.41 -20.26
N ALA A 180 -13.54 18.22 -20.73
CA ALA A 180 -14.89 17.73 -20.57
C ALA A 180 -14.96 16.66 -19.49
N ASP A 181 -16.14 16.50 -18.92
CA ASP A 181 -16.49 15.38 -18.05
C ASP A 181 -16.19 14.06 -18.78
N PRO A 182 -15.33 13.20 -18.23
CA PRO A 182 -14.90 11.97 -18.89
C PRO A 182 -16.02 10.96 -19.17
N ASP A 183 -17.14 11.08 -18.46
CA ASP A 183 -18.26 10.15 -18.59
C ASP A 183 -19.33 10.65 -19.58
N THR A 184 -19.58 11.95 -19.61
CA THR A 184 -20.67 12.55 -20.39
C THR A 184 -20.23 13.44 -21.53
N GLY A 185 -18.97 13.91 -21.52
CA GLY A 185 -18.45 14.86 -22.50
C GLY A 185 -18.90 16.30 -22.27
N SER A 186 -19.68 16.58 -21.20
CA SER A 186 -20.12 17.94 -20.87
C SER A 186 -18.97 18.81 -20.36
N LYS A 187 -18.95 20.09 -20.77
CA LYS A 187 -18.00 21.10 -20.30
C LYS A 187 -18.65 22.11 -19.34
N ASN A 188 -19.84 21.82 -18.83
CA ASN A 188 -20.62 22.73 -17.97
C ASN A 188 -20.21 22.60 -16.51
N TRP A 189 -19.15 23.32 -16.13
CA TRP A 189 -18.54 23.24 -14.81
C TRP A 189 -19.07 24.29 -13.82
N THR A 190 -19.03 23.95 -12.51
CA THR A 190 -19.23 24.91 -11.41
C THR A 190 -17.94 25.71 -11.15
N GLU A 191 -17.96 26.56 -10.12
CA GLU A 191 -16.72 27.08 -9.53
C GLU A 191 -15.94 25.97 -8.84
N VAL A 192 -14.58 26.09 -8.84
CA VAL A 192 -13.72 25.25 -8.03
C VAL A 192 -13.80 25.67 -6.57
N ARG A 193 -13.86 24.71 -5.65
CA ARG A 193 -13.93 24.95 -4.21
C ARG A 193 -12.93 24.08 -3.47
N GLN A 194 -12.32 24.61 -2.42
CA GLN A 194 -11.50 23.83 -1.49
C GLN A 194 -12.39 22.88 -0.68
N PHE A 195 -11.95 21.65 -0.52
CA PHE A 195 -12.60 20.66 0.31
C PHE A 195 -11.60 20.02 1.26
N ASN A 196 -11.77 20.23 2.55
CA ASN A 196 -10.89 19.67 3.57
C ASN A 196 -11.12 18.16 3.71
N LEU A 197 -10.04 17.38 3.65
CA LEU A 197 -10.06 15.92 3.72
C LEU A 197 -10.13 15.36 5.15
N MET A 198 -10.12 16.22 6.18
CA MET A 198 -10.27 15.77 7.57
C MET A 198 -11.71 15.32 7.87
N PHE A 199 -11.85 14.15 8.48
CA PHE A 199 -13.12 13.77 9.11
C PHE A 199 -13.25 14.45 10.47
N GLY A 200 -14.25 15.30 10.63
CA GLY A 200 -14.59 15.95 11.90
C GLY A 200 -15.57 15.12 12.74
N THR A 201 -15.44 15.20 14.05
CA THR A 201 -16.38 14.66 15.04
C THR A 201 -16.42 15.56 16.28
N LYS A 202 -17.28 15.25 17.24
CA LYS A 202 -17.42 16.04 18.48
C LYS A 202 -17.23 15.17 19.72
N LEU A 203 -16.52 15.69 20.69
CA LEU A 203 -16.34 15.11 22.02
C LEU A 203 -17.07 15.97 23.06
N GLY A 204 -18.03 15.41 23.78
CA GLY A 204 -18.78 16.11 24.83
C GLY A 204 -20.24 15.69 24.86
N ALA A 205 -20.90 15.91 26.00
CA ALA A 205 -22.29 15.45 26.24
C ALA A 205 -23.36 16.46 25.73
N SER A 206 -22.99 17.72 25.51
CA SER A 206 -23.91 18.75 25.02
C SER A 206 -23.33 19.51 23.84
N ALA A 207 -24.19 19.98 22.94
CA ALA A 207 -23.76 20.71 21.73
C ALA A 207 -22.94 21.97 22.06
N ASP A 208 -23.26 22.66 23.15
CA ASP A 208 -22.64 23.93 23.54
C ASP A 208 -21.27 23.77 24.20
N SER A 209 -20.96 22.59 24.73
CA SER A 209 -19.68 22.29 25.41
C SER A 209 -18.84 21.25 24.66
N ALA A 210 -19.27 20.80 23.48
CA ALA A 210 -18.57 19.79 22.71
C ALA A 210 -17.30 20.36 22.06
N MET A 211 -16.18 19.65 22.23
CA MET A 211 -14.93 19.95 21.55
C MET A 211 -14.95 19.35 20.14
N ASP A 212 -14.59 20.12 19.15
CA ASP A 212 -14.36 19.61 17.80
C ASP A 212 -13.09 18.75 17.77
N LEU A 213 -13.22 17.54 17.29
CA LEU A 213 -12.15 16.59 17.08
C LEU A 213 -12.07 16.14 15.62
N TYR A 214 -10.94 15.55 15.28
CA TYR A 214 -10.73 14.97 13.97
C TYR A 214 -10.26 13.51 14.10
N LEU A 215 -10.66 12.68 13.15
CA LEU A 215 -10.02 11.39 12.93
C LEU A 215 -8.68 11.65 12.24
N ARG A 216 -7.61 11.02 12.72
CA ARG A 216 -6.26 11.24 12.19
C ARG A 216 -6.17 10.91 10.68
N PRO A 217 -5.66 11.80 9.82
CA PRO A 217 -5.48 11.55 8.39
C PRO A 217 -4.17 10.82 8.07
N GLU A 218 -3.27 10.67 9.07
CA GLU A 218 -1.98 9.99 9.00
C GLU A 218 -1.53 9.52 10.39
N THR A 219 -0.53 8.65 10.43
CA THR A 219 0.02 8.12 11.68
C THR A 219 1.26 8.88 12.17
N ALA A 220 1.89 9.72 11.34
CA ALA A 220 3.13 10.45 11.64
C ALA A 220 3.03 11.32 12.88
N GLN A 221 1.95 12.11 13.00
CA GLN A 221 1.82 13.11 14.08
C GLN A 221 1.78 12.46 15.47
N GLY A 222 1.21 11.25 15.56
CA GLY A 222 1.26 10.47 16.78
C GLY A 222 2.68 10.10 17.23
N ILE A 223 3.59 9.94 16.28
CA ILE A 223 5.02 9.71 16.56
C ILE A 223 5.68 10.99 17.05
N PHE A 224 5.48 12.11 16.36
CA PHE A 224 6.12 13.38 16.71
C PHE A 224 5.75 13.88 18.10
N VAL A 225 4.46 13.86 18.46
CA VAL A 225 4.01 14.29 19.79
C VAL A 225 4.50 13.38 20.92
N ASN A 226 4.87 12.14 20.61
CA ASN A 226 5.43 11.17 21.55
C ASN A 226 6.96 11.06 21.51
N PHE A 227 7.65 11.85 20.69
CA PHE A 227 9.11 11.79 20.54
C PHE A 227 9.86 11.79 21.89
N LEU A 228 9.61 12.76 22.75
CA LEU A 228 10.28 12.86 24.06
C LEU A 228 9.89 11.73 25.02
N ASN A 229 8.62 11.29 24.99
CA ASN A 229 8.16 10.19 25.84
C ASN A 229 8.91 8.91 25.49
N VAL A 230 9.01 8.62 24.19
CA VAL A 230 9.71 7.43 23.69
C VAL A 230 11.21 7.55 23.94
N GLN A 231 11.84 8.66 23.56
CA GLN A 231 13.28 8.88 23.73
C GLN A 231 13.72 8.70 25.20
N LYS A 232 12.97 9.28 26.15
CA LYS A 232 13.28 9.18 27.57
C LYS A 232 13.08 7.77 28.13
N THR A 233 12.00 7.11 27.74
CA THR A 233 11.66 5.77 28.30
C THR A 233 12.51 4.67 27.69
N SER A 234 12.87 4.77 26.41
CA SER A 234 13.74 3.82 25.72
C SER A 234 15.24 4.12 25.92
N ARG A 235 15.59 5.35 26.36
CA ARG A 235 16.98 5.83 26.54
C ARG A 235 17.80 5.78 25.24
N HIS A 236 17.15 5.85 24.09
CA HIS A 236 17.86 5.87 22.82
C HIS A 236 18.63 7.18 22.62
N LYS A 237 19.81 7.04 22.05
CA LYS A 237 20.57 8.13 21.43
C LYS A 237 20.17 8.26 19.97
N LEU A 238 20.44 9.41 19.37
CA LEU A 238 20.34 9.57 17.92
C LEU A 238 21.51 8.83 17.22
N PRO A 239 21.27 8.19 16.06
CA PRO A 239 19.99 8.09 15.36
C PRO A 239 19.09 6.98 15.92
N PHE A 240 17.79 7.23 16.04
CA PHE A 240 16.80 6.19 16.37
C PHE A 240 15.47 6.43 15.68
N GLY A 241 14.69 5.37 15.51
CA GLY A 241 13.39 5.40 14.86
C GLY A 241 12.23 5.05 15.79
N ILE A 242 11.06 5.60 15.47
CA ILE A 242 9.78 5.21 16.07
C ILE A 242 8.85 4.75 14.96
N ALA A 243 8.36 3.52 15.09
CA ALA A 243 7.50 2.86 14.12
C ALA A 243 6.07 2.70 14.65
N GLN A 244 5.10 2.78 13.75
CA GLN A 244 3.69 2.58 14.06
C GLN A 244 2.96 1.92 12.89
N ILE A 245 2.00 1.05 13.21
CA ILE A 245 0.96 0.58 12.30
C ILE A 245 -0.37 1.09 12.83
N GLY A 246 -1.17 1.72 11.97
CA GLY A 246 -2.45 2.21 12.45
C GLY A 246 -3.37 2.70 11.35
N LYS A 247 -4.66 2.78 11.69
CA LYS A 247 -5.67 3.34 10.80
C LYS A 247 -5.52 4.85 10.67
N ALA A 248 -5.78 5.32 9.43
CA ALA A 248 -5.89 6.72 9.07
C ALA A 248 -7.16 6.93 8.24
N PHE A 249 -7.65 8.18 8.20
CA PHE A 249 -8.96 8.50 7.66
C PHE A 249 -8.86 9.75 6.78
N ARG A 250 -9.31 9.65 5.54
CA ARG A 250 -9.36 10.80 4.61
C ARG A 250 -10.71 10.85 3.93
N ASN A 251 -11.40 11.96 4.01
CA ASN A 251 -12.71 12.14 3.40
C ASN A 251 -12.61 12.27 1.88
N GLU A 252 -12.06 11.24 1.24
CA GLU A 252 -11.85 11.15 -0.21
C GLU A 252 -13.17 11.28 -0.95
N ILE A 253 -13.25 12.25 -1.85
CA ILE A 253 -14.44 12.50 -2.67
C ILE A 253 -14.45 11.63 -3.91
N VAL A 254 -13.30 11.47 -4.55
CA VAL A 254 -13.11 10.67 -5.75
C VAL A 254 -12.35 9.40 -5.39
N ALA A 255 -13.09 8.45 -4.82
CA ALA A 255 -12.54 7.13 -4.53
C ALA A 255 -12.61 6.26 -5.78
N ARG A 256 -11.48 5.84 -6.28
CA ARG A 256 -11.35 4.97 -7.46
C ARG A 256 -10.32 3.88 -7.17
N GLN A 257 -10.34 2.83 -7.99
CA GLN A 257 -9.33 1.78 -7.99
C GLN A 257 -9.35 0.87 -6.75
N PHE A 258 -10.57 0.51 -6.30
CA PHE A 258 -10.76 -0.47 -5.23
C PHE A 258 -10.06 -0.03 -3.93
N ILE A 259 -9.29 -0.93 -3.28
CA ILE A 259 -8.57 -0.61 -2.03
C ILE A 259 -7.32 0.26 -2.22
N PHE A 260 -7.01 0.72 -3.43
CA PHE A 260 -5.89 1.64 -3.67
C PHE A 260 -6.12 3.03 -3.05
N ARG A 261 -7.38 3.51 -3.07
CA ARG A 261 -7.76 4.79 -2.48
C ARG A 261 -9.07 4.65 -1.70
N MET A 262 -8.98 4.68 -0.39
CA MET A 262 -10.07 4.47 0.55
C MET A 262 -10.22 5.65 1.51
N ARG A 263 -11.39 5.74 2.15
CA ARG A 263 -11.68 6.71 3.21
C ARG A 263 -11.13 6.30 4.57
N GLU A 264 -11.05 5.01 4.81
CA GLU A 264 -10.44 4.38 5.99
C GLU A 264 -9.40 3.38 5.51
N PHE A 265 -8.14 3.55 5.90
CA PHE A 265 -7.01 2.74 5.45
C PHE A 265 -6.00 2.55 6.58
N GLU A 266 -4.98 1.72 6.37
CA GLU A 266 -3.89 1.55 7.34
C GLU A 266 -2.55 1.98 6.73
N GLN A 267 -1.75 2.68 7.56
CA GLN A 267 -0.37 3.02 7.27
C GLN A 267 0.56 2.21 8.18
N MET A 268 1.70 1.82 7.61
CA MET A 268 2.85 1.29 8.34
C MET A 268 3.98 2.29 8.15
N GLU A 269 4.30 3.01 9.22
CA GLU A 269 5.09 4.24 9.16
C GLU A 269 6.22 4.22 10.19
N MET A 270 7.37 4.76 9.81
CA MET A 270 8.51 4.93 10.70
C MET A 270 9.09 6.33 10.49
N GLN A 271 9.32 7.03 11.61
CA GLN A 271 10.01 8.31 11.66
C GLN A 271 11.38 8.09 12.31
N PHE A 272 12.43 8.35 11.54
CA PHE A 272 13.82 8.14 11.96
C PHE A 272 14.48 9.47 12.28
N PHE A 273 14.80 9.66 13.54
CA PHE A 273 15.35 10.90 14.08
C PHE A 273 16.87 10.89 13.99
N VAL A 274 17.45 11.93 13.42
CA VAL A 274 18.88 12.04 13.12
C VAL A 274 19.43 13.43 13.52
N ALA A 275 20.74 13.54 13.66
CA ALA A 275 21.39 14.84 13.86
C ALA A 275 21.24 15.70 12.58
N PRO A 276 20.95 17.02 12.70
CA PRO A 276 20.91 17.92 11.56
C PRO A 276 22.19 17.86 10.71
N GLY A 277 22.02 17.80 9.39
CA GLY A 277 23.11 17.69 8.42
C GLY A 277 23.51 16.24 8.06
N THR A 278 22.88 15.22 8.69
CA THR A 278 23.11 13.81 8.36
C THR A 278 21.89 13.16 7.67
N GLU A 279 20.79 13.87 7.56
CA GLU A 279 19.49 13.37 7.11
C GLU A 279 19.52 12.82 5.68
N LEU A 280 20.28 13.43 4.76
CA LEU A 280 20.34 12.98 3.38
C LEU A 280 21.06 11.63 3.22
N GLU A 281 22.08 11.37 4.05
CA GLU A 281 22.74 10.07 4.08
C GLU A 281 21.77 8.97 4.57
N PHE A 282 21.04 9.25 5.66
CA PHE A 282 20.03 8.32 6.16
C PHE A 282 18.85 8.16 5.22
N TYR A 283 18.46 9.21 4.49
CA TYR A 283 17.43 9.15 3.46
C TYR A 283 17.81 8.16 2.35
N GLU A 284 19.00 8.27 1.77
CA GLU A 284 19.46 7.34 0.75
C GLU A 284 19.59 5.89 1.29
N ASN A 285 20.07 5.72 2.52
CA ASN A 285 20.13 4.42 3.16
C ASN A 285 18.74 3.79 3.33
N TRP A 286 17.75 4.56 3.79
CA TRP A 286 16.39 4.07 3.96
C TRP A 286 15.72 3.79 2.62
N LYS A 287 15.92 4.64 1.62
CA LYS A 287 15.45 4.42 0.25
C LYS A 287 15.87 3.04 -0.27
N GLN A 288 17.15 2.69 -0.15
CA GLN A 288 17.65 1.39 -0.57
C GLN A 288 17.14 0.22 0.30
N LYS A 289 17.12 0.38 1.63
CA LYS A 289 16.60 -0.64 2.55
C LYS A 289 15.13 -0.95 2.28
N ARG A 290 14.31 0.07 2.00
CA ARG A 290 12.89 -0.12 1.71
C ARG A 290 12.67 -0.83 0.38
N LEU A 291 13.43 -0.47 -0.65
CA LEU A 291 13.38 -1.19 -1.92
C LEU A 291 13.76 -2.67 -1.75
N ASN A 292 14.85 -2.97 -1.03
CA ASN A 292 15.26 -4.36 -0.78
C ASN A 292 14.16 -5.15 -0.05
N TRP A 293 13.47 -4.54 0.91
CA TRP A 293 12.35 -5.16 1.62
C TRP A 293 11.20 -5.53 0.69
N HIS A 294 10.86 -4.67 -0.27
CA HIS A 294 9.87 -4.96 -1.30
C HIS A 294 10.35 -6.07 -2.25
N LEU A 295 11.59 -6.01 -2.70
CA LEU A 295 12.16 -7.02 -3.60
C LEU A 295 12.21 -8.41 -2.96
N ALA A 296 12.38 -8.51 -1.65
CA ALA A 296 12.37 -9.77 -0.91
C ALA A 296 11.04 -10.53 -1.02
N LEU A 297 9.94 -9.83 -1.33
CA LEU A 297 8.63 -10.45 -1.60
C LEU A 297 8.61 -11.30 -2.87
N GLY A 298 9.56 -11.09 -3.81
CA GLY A 298 9.66 -11.86 -5.05
C GLY A 298 8.62 -11.49 -6.12
N LEU A 299 8.11 -10.25 -6.10
CA LEU A 299 7.12 -9.77 -7.09
C LEU A 299 7.75 -9.23 -8.39
N GLY A 300 9.05 -9.51 -8.63
CA GLY A 300 9.79 -9.04 -9.81
C GLY A 300 10.31 -7.60 -9.65
N SER A 301 11.62 -7.42 -9.90
CA SER A 301 12.26 -6.10 -9.77
C SER A 301 11.76 -5.08 -10.81
N GLU A 302 11.31 -5.56 -11.96
CA GLU A 302 10.74 -4.76 -13.05
C GLU A 302 9.40 -4.09 -12.67
N ASN A 303 8.77 -4.55 -11.59
CA ASN A 303 7.52 -3.98 -11.10
C ASN A 303 7.73 -2.82 -10.11
N TYR A 304 8.96 -2.49 -9.77
CA TYR A 304 9.30 -1.39 -8.87
C TYR A 304 10.14 -0.35 -9.57
N ARG A 305 9.96 0.91 -9.22
CA ARG A 305 10.85 2.00 -9.61
C ARG A 305 10.83 3.10 -8.56
N PHE A 306 11.90 3.91 -8.51
CA PHE A 306 11.87 5.16 -7.79
C PHE A 306 11.25 6.27 -8.66
N HIS A 307 10.51 7.13 -7.98
CA HIS A 307 10.03 8.40 -8.52
C HIS A 307 10.46 9.51 -7.58
N ASP A 308 11.54 10.20 -7.92
CA ASP A 308 12.03 11.34 -7.13
C ASP A 308 11.13 12.55 -7.40
N HIS A 309 10.75 13.29 -6.34
CA HIS A 309 9.87 14.44 -6.46
C HIS A 309 10.64 15.66 -6.93
N GLU A 310 10.29 16.19 -8.10
CA GLU A 310 10.88 17.43 -8.63
C GLU A 310 10.46 18.66 -7.82
N LYS A 311 9.20 18.66 -7.32
CA LYS A 311 8.67 19.70 -6.44
C LYS A 311 8.50 19.14 -5.04
N LEU A 312 9.35 19.59 -4.13
CA LEU A 312 9.31 19.17 -2.73
C LEU A 312 8.21 19.91 -1.96
N ALA A 313 7.61 19.22 -0.99
CA ALA A 313 6.77 19.85 0.02
C ALA A 313 7.62 20.81 0.88
N HIS A 314 6.99 21.84 1.42
CA HIS A 314 7.68 22.89 2.22
C HIS A 314 8.45 22.37 3.44
N TYR A 315 8.11 21.18 3.93
CA TYR A 315 8.74 20.52 5.06
C TYR A 315 9.89 19.57 4.68
N ALA A 316 10.11 19.32 3.40
CA ALA A 316 11.06 18.32 2.93
C ALA A 316 12.22 18.94 2.15
N ASN A 317 13.44 18.39 2.32
CA ASN A 317 14.59 18.71 1.48
C ASN A 317 14.99 17.56 0.54
N ALA A 318 14.35 16.39 0.67
CA ALA A 318 14.38 15.28 -0.28
C ALA A 318 13.10 14.45 -0.15
N ALA A 319 12.57 13.96 -1.27
CA ALA A 319 11.42 13.08 -1.29
C ALA A 319 11.46 12.15 -2.52
N ALA A 320 11.12 10.89 -2.32
CA ALA A 320 10.92 9.93 -3.39
C ALA A 320 9.82 8.93 -3.02
N ASP A 321 9.14 8.42 -4.04
CA ASP A 321 8.25 7.28 -3.91
C ASP A 321 8.91 6.02 -4.47
N ILE A 322 8.66 4.89 -3.82
CA ILE A 322 8.74 3.59 -4.47
C ILE A 322 7.38 3.37 -5.12
N GLU A 323 7.37 3.38 -6.44
CA GLU A 323 6.17 3.04 -7.22
C GLU A 323 6.14 1.55 -7.54
N PHE A 324 4.93 0.99 -7.61
CA PHE A 324 4.66 -0.37 -8.08
C PHE A 324 3.80 -0.36 -9.33
N ASN A 325 4.03 -1.32 -10.23
CA ASN A 325 3.27 -1.51 -11.45
C ASN A 325 1.97 -2.27 -11.18
N PHE A 326 0.95 -1.53 -10.73
CA PHE A 326 -0.41 -2.06 -10.54
C PHE A 326 -1.08 -2.38 -11.89
N PRO A 327 -2.22 -3.11 -11.92
CA PRO A 327 -2.97 -3.34 -13.15
C PRO A 327 -3.38 -2.08 -13.93
N PHE A 328 -3.34 -0.92 -13.27
CA PHE A 328 -3.62 0.41 -13.85
C PHE A 328 -2.36 1.27 -14.02
N GLY A 329 -1.18 0.67 -14.00
CA GLY A 329 0.13 1.31 -14.20
C GLY A 329 0.89 1.61 -12.92
N PHE A 330 2.08 2.23 -13.08
CA PHE A 330 2.92 2.61 -11.95
C PHE A 330 2.25 3.67 -11.10
N LYS A 331 2.18 3.40 -9.80
CA LYS A 331 1.63 4.30 -8.77
C LYS A 331 2.40 4.14 -7.48
N GLU A 332 2.39 5.19 -6.67
CA GLU A 332 2.98 5.25 -5.35
C GLU A 332 2.55 4.07 -4.46
N LEU A 333 3.52 3.37 -3.90
CA LEU A 333 3.36 2.29 -2.95
C LEU A 333 3.89 2.69 -1.56
N GLU A 334 5.08 3.30 -1.51
CA GLU A 334 5.73 3.76 -0.28
C GLU A 334 6.43 5.09 -0.53
N GLY A 335 6.19 6.08 0.34
CA GLY A 335 6.90 7.35 0.36
C GLY A 335 8.12 7.30 1.27
N ILE A 336 9.22 7.92 0.85
CA ILE A 336 10.43 8.14 1.66
C ILE A 336 10.75 9.64 1.59
N HIS A 337 10.76 10.31 2.75
CA HIS A 337 10.91 11.75 2.83
C HIS A 337 11.96 12.16 3.85
N SER A 338 12.81 13.13 3.52
CA SER A 338 13.61 13.86 4.51
C SER A 338 12.84 15.13 4.89
N ARG A 339 12.20 15.11 6.07
CA ARG A 339 11.23 16.11 6.55
C ARG A 339 11.87 17.26 7.33
N THR A 340 13.20 17.26 7.45
CA THR A 340 13.95 18.22 8.27
C THR A 340 13.45 18.25 9.74
N ASP A 341 13.43 19.38 10.41
CA ASP A 341 12.91 19.56 11.77
C ASP A 341 11.50 20.17 11.82
N PHE A 342 10.83 20.27 10.67
CA PHE A 342 9.59 21.00 10.50
C PHE A 342 8.51 20.59 11.51
N ASP A 343 8.18 19.30 11.60
CA ASP A 343 7.08 18.82 12.44
C ASP A 343 7.38 19.05 13.93
N LEU A 344 8.60 18.72 14.38
CA LEU A 344 8.98 18.91 15.77
C LEU A 344 9.00 20.40 16.16
N LYS A 345 9.48 21.30 15.29
CA LYS A 345 9.44 22.74 15.51
C LYS A 345 8.03 23.29 15.54
N ALA A 346 7.16 22.84 14.64
CA ALA A 346 5.74 23.23 14.64
C ALA A 346 5.09 22.84 15.97
N HIS A 347 5.33 21.61 16.45
CA HIS A 347 4.81 21.19 17.75
C HIS A 347 5.46 21.92 18.94
N GLU A 348 6.73 22.33 18.87
CA GLU A 348 7.34 23.21 19.87
C GLU A 348 6.59 24.56 19.96
N GLU A 349 6.33 25.18 18.80
CA GLU A 349 5.65 26.47 18.73
C GLU A 349 4.25 26.41 19.31
N PHE A 350 3.43 25.45 18.88
CA PHE A 350 2.04 25.32 19.30
C PHE A 350 1.86 24.82 20.74
N SER A 351 2.81 24.03 21.25
CA SER A 351 2.75 23.50 22.62
C SER A 351 3.48 24.33 23.65
N GLY A 352 4.42 25.18 23.25
CA GLY A 352 5.37 25.87 24.12
C GLY A 352 6.39 24.94 24.79
N ARG A 353 6.47 23.67 24.37
CA ARG A 353 7.38 22.68 24.94
C ARG A 353 8.50 22.37 23.96
N LYS A 354 9.75 22.33 24.47
CA LYS A 354 10.91 21.97 23.64
C LYS A 354 10.93 20.48 23.31
N LEU A 355 10.96 20.15 22.02
CA LEU A 355 11.09 18.80 21.49
C LEU A 355 12.52 18.56 21.00
N GLN A 356 13.49 18.81 21.87
CA GLN A 356 14.92 18.80 21.57
C GLN A 356 15.60 17.57 22.17
N PHE A 357 16.63 17.11 21.49
CA PHE A 357 17.55 16.09 21.98
C PHE A 357 18.79 16.77 22.55
N PHE A 358 19.21 16.35 23.75
CA PHE A 358 20.51 16.74 24.31
C PHE A 358 21.59 15.77 23.82
N ASP A 359 22.54 16.28 23.06
CA ASP A 359 23.68 15.53 22.60
C ASP A 359 24.85 15.69 23.59
N PRO A 360 25.19 14.64 24.34
CA PRO A 360 26.27 14.74 25.34
C PRO A 360 27.67 14.84 24.72
N GLU A 361 27.85 14.43 23.46
CA GLU A 361 29.15 14.51 22.77
C GLU A 361 29.43 15.93 22.28
N ARG A 362 28.38 16.63 21.82
CA ARG A 362 28.46 18.04 21.38
C ARG A 362 28.18 19.02 22.51
N ASN A 363 27.65 18.54 23.65
CA ASN A 363 27.18 19.34 24.79
C ASN A 363 26.18 20.44 24.35
N GLU A 364 25.25 20.08 23.46
CA GLU A 364 24.24 21.01 22.93
C GLU A 364 22.87 20.37 22.82
N ASN A 365 21.82 21.22 22.80
CA ASN A 365 20.45 20.78 22.48
C ASN A 365 20.11 21.21 21.06
N TYR A 366 19.51 20.32 20.32
CA TYR A 366 18.96 20.62 18.98
C TYR A 366 17.66 19.85 18.71
N VAL A 367 16.85 20.38 17.80
CA VAL A 367 15.70 19.67 17.25
C VAL A 367 16.23 18.68 16.22
N PRO A 368 15.97 17.37 16.36
CA PRO A 368 16.39 16.39 15.37
C PRO A 368 15.75 16.62 14.00
N TYR A 369 16.48 16.25 12.96
CA TYR A 369 15.90 16.09 11.63
C TYR A 369 15.27 14.71 11.50
N VAL A 370 14.32 14.55 10.57
CA VAL A 370 13.51 13.35 10.46
C VAL A 370 13.59 12.78 9.06
N VAL A 371 13.82 11.47 8.98
CA VAL A 371 13.64 10.69 7.74
C VAL A 371 12.44 9.77 7.93
N GLU A 372 11.45 9.94 7.07
CA GLU A 372 10.20 9.20 7.08
C GLU A 372 10.23 8.05 6.07
N THR A 373 9.64 6.91 6.44
CA THR A 373 9.19 5.89 5.49
C THR A 373 7.73 5.55 5.80
N SER A 374 6.87 5.62 4.80
CA SER A 374 5.42 5.41 4.97
C SER A 374 4.86 4.58 3.84
N VAL A 375 4.42 3.35 4.15
CA VAL A 375 3.78 2.44 3.20
C VAL A 375 2.30 2.27 3.53
N GLY A 376 1.45 2.42 2.51
CA GLY A 376 0.04 2.09 2.62
C GLY A 376 -0.15 0.57 2.65
N LEU A 377 -0.61 0.03 3.80
CA LEU A 377 -0.82 -1.41 3.96
C LEU A 377 -1.80 -1.97 2.91
N ASP A 378 -2.85 -1.23 2.61
CA ASP A 378 -3.89 -1.65 1.67
C ASP A 378 -3.38 -1.62 0.22
N ARG A 379 -2.52 -0.66 -0.13
CA ARG A 379 -1.82 -0.62 -1.43
C ARG A 379 -0.85 -1.79 -1.57
N LEU A 380 -0.10 -2.09 -0.51
CA LEU A 380 0.81 -3.25 -0.49
C LEU A 380 0.04 -4.57 -0.59
N PHE A 381 -1.09 -4.69 0.11
CA PHE A 381 -1.99 -5.83 -0.05
C PHE A 381 -2.43 -5.99 -1.51
N LEU A 382 -2.87 -4.91 -2.14
CA LEU A 382 -3.31 -4.92 -3.54
C LEU A 382 -2.18 -5.30 -4.50
N SER A 383 -0.96 -4.79 -4.30
CA SER A 383 0.19 -5.11 -5.14
C SER A 383 0.54 -6.60 -5.08
N ILE A 384 0.60 -7.17 -3.88
CA ILE A 384 0.85 -8.60 -3.65
C ILE A 384 -0.27 -9.43 -4.27
N PHE A 385 -1.51 -9.11 -3.95
CA PHE A 385 -2.68 -9.88 -4.39
C PHE A 385 -2.83 -9.88 -5.93
N ALA A 386 -2.73 -8.71 -6.55
CA ALA A 386 -2.87 -8.57 -8.00
C ALA A 386 -1.73 -9.26 -8.78
N HIS A 387 -0.49 -9.18 -8.27
CA HIS A 387 0.66 -9.82 -8.90
C HIS A 387 0.62 -11.34 -8.77
N CYS A 388 0.19 -11.84 -7.61
CA CYS A 388 0.17 -13.27 -7.30
C CYS A 388 -1.02 -14.03 -7.89
N LEU A 389 -2.08 -13.33 -8.34
CA LEU A 389 -3.26 -13.95 -8.95
C LEU A 389 -2.98 -14.29 -10.42
N LYS A 390 -2.97 -15.59 -10.75
CA LYS A 390 -2.62 -16.10 -12.09
C LYS A 390 -3.65 -17.11 -12.58
N ASP A 391 -3.86 -17.13 -13.90
CA ASP A 391 -4.47 -18.27 -14.59
C ASP A 391 -3.36 -19.09 -15.25
N GLU A 392 -3.41 -20.38 -15.07
CA GLU A 392 -2.48 -21.33 -15.65
C GLU A 392 -3.22 -22.38 -16.46
N THR A 393 -2.73 -22.65 -17.66
CA THR A 393 -3.18 -23.78 -18.47
C THR A 393 -2.23 -24.95 -18.19
N LEU A 394 -2.78 -26.07 -17.75
CA LEU A 394 -2.01 -27.26 -17.42
C LEU A 394 -1.70 -28.08 -18.67
N GLU A 395 -0.80 -29.07 -18.53
CA GLU A 395 -0.38 -29.95 -19.63
C GLU A 395 -1.57 -30.74 -20.25
N ASP A 396 -2.59 -31.05 -19.46
CA ASP A 396 -3.82 -31.73 -19.90
C ASP A 396 -4.84 -30.78 -20.56
N GLY A 397 -4.48 -29.50 -20.72
CA GLY A 397 -5.34 -28.45 -21.28
C GLY A 397 -6.40 -27.90 -20.31
N SER A 398 -6.45 -28.37 -19.07
CA SER A 398 -7.32 -27.79 -18.04
C SER A 398 -6.76 -26.45 -17.52
N GLU A 399 -7.66 -25.58 -17.10
CA GLU A 399 -7.28 -24.29 -16.51
C GLU A 399 -7.37 -24.33 -14.99
N ARG A 400 -6.45 -23.61 -14.33
CA ARG A 400 -6.57 -23.30 -12.89
C ARG A 400 -6.29 -21.83 -12.61
N THR A 401 -7.03 -21.26 -11.67
CA THR A 401 -6.68 -20.00 -11.05
C THR A 401 -5.90 -20.29 -9.78
N VAL A 402 -4.73 -19.67 -9.64
CA VAL A 402 -3.86 -19.83 -8.48
C VAL A 402 -3.47 -18.46 -7.92
N LEU A 403 -3.48 -18.34 -6.61
CA LEU A 403 -2.96 -17.19 -5.88
C LEU A 403 -1.59 -17.55 -5.28
N SER A 404 -0.52 -17.31 -6.06
CA SER A 404 0.87 -17.71 -5.73
C SER A 404 1.51 -16.77 -4.69
N LEU A 405 0.86 -16.62 -3.53
CA LEU A 405 1.40 -15.82 -2.42
C LEU A 405 2.73 -16.36 -1.91
N PRO A 406 3.68 -15.50 -1.49
CA PRO A 406 4.81 -15.95 -0.68
C PRO A 406 4.31 -16.79 0.51
N PRO A 407 4.80 -18.03 0.73
CA PRO A 407 4.24 -18.94 1.73
C PRO A 407 4.15 -18.35 3.15
N ALA A 408 5.10 -17.47 3.51
CA ALA A 408 5.08 -16.77 4.80
C ALA A 408 3.89 -15.82 4.95
N LEU A 409 3.36 -15.27 3.85
CA LEU A 409 2.21 -14.36 3.85
C LEU A 409 0.86 -15.07 3.69
N ALA A 410 0.85 -16.33 3.24
CA ALA A 410 -0.39 -17.08 2.99
C ALA A 410 -1.32 -17.08 4.21
N PRO A 411 -2.63 -16.84 4.02
CA PRO A 411 -3.63 -16.89 5.10
C PRO A 411 -3.65 -18.23 5.84
N ILE A 412 -3.66 -19.30 5.07
CA ILE A 412 -3.62 -20.69 5.54
C ILE A 412 -2.24 -21.25 5.19
N LYS A 413 -1.54 -21.85 6.15
CA LYS A 413 -0.19 -22.37 5.95
C LYS A 413 -0.20 -23.76 5.31
N ALA A 414 -1.16 -24.59 5.71
CA ALA A 414 -1.38 -25.88 5.09
C ALA A 414 -2.86 -26.31 5.20
N ALA A 415 -3.33 -27.09 4.25
CA ALA A 415 -4.64 -27.74 4.30
C ALA A 415 -4.47 -29.24 4.58
N ILE A 416 -5.23 -29.75 5.55
CA ILE A 416 -5.25 -31.17 5.93
C ILE A 416 -6.48 -31.83 5.28
N LEU A 417 -6.23 -32.75 4.36
CA LEU A 417 -7.23 -33.27 3.44
C LEU A 417 -7.24 -34.81 3.45
N PRO A 418 -8.14 -35.48 4.20
CA PRO A 418 -8.29 -36.94 4.07
C PRO A 418 -8.74 -37.30 2.65
N LEU A 419 -8.16 -38.32 2.03
CA LEU A 419 -8.49 -38.75 0.67
C LEU A 419 -10.00 -39.01 0.53
N MET A 420 -10.56 -39.65 1.53
CA MET A 420 -12.00 -39.90 1.65
C MET A 420 -12.46 -39.87 3.10
N LYS A 421 -13.78 -39.78 3.32
CA LYS A 421 -14.41 -39.68 4.63
C LYS A 421 -14.58 -41.01 5.37
N LYS A 422 -14.04 -42.11 4.88
CA LYS A 422 -14.21 -43.47 5.39
C LYS A 422 -12.87 -44.05 5.84
N ASP A 423 -12.97 -45.25 6.41
CA ASP A 423 -11.83 -46.12 6.70
C ASP A 423 -10.82 -45.54 7.72
N GLY A 424 -11.25 -44.65 8.63
CA GLY A 424 -10.38 -44.04 9.64
C GLY A 424 -9.52 -42.88 9.14
N LEU A 425 -9.63 -42.48 7.87
CA LEU A 425 -8.81 -41.41 7.28
C LEU A 425 -9.18 -40.04 7.84
N ALA A 426 -10.48 -39.78 8.00
CA ALA A 426 -10.97 -38.51 8.54
C ALA A 426 -10.51 -38.33 10.00
N GLU A 427 -10.68 -39.34 10.82
CA GLU A 427 -10.26 -39.32 12.22
C GLU A 427 -8.74 -39.13 12.39
N TYR A 428 -7.95 -39.76 11.51
CA TYR A 428 -6.50 -39.59 11.51
C TYR A 428 -6.09 -38.19 11.04
N ALA A 429 -6.75 -37.65 10.02
CA ALA A 429 -6.54 -36.29 9.54
C ALA A 429 -6.90 -35.23 10.61
N GLU A 430 -8.03 -35.43 11.33
CA GLU A 430 -8.40 -34.57 12.46
C GLU A 430 -7.37 -34.61 13.59
N LYS A 431 -6.79 -35.79 13.88
CA LYS A 431 -5.72 -35.91 14.88
C LYS A 431 -4.51 -35.04 14.47
N ILE A 432 -4.05 -35.15 13.23
CA ILE A 432 -2.94 -34.33 12.69
C ILE A 432 -3.29 -32.85 12.75
N PHE A 433 -4.49 -32.46 12.31
CA PHE A 433 -4.97 -31.10 12.39
C PHE A 433 -4.95 -30.56 13.83
N ASN A 434 -5.49 -31.32 14.79
CA ASN A 434 -5.57 -30.93 16.19
C ASN A 434 -4.19 -30.80 16.86
N GLU A 435 -3.20 -31.52 16.39
CA GLU A 435 -1.81 -31.40 16.85
C GLU A 435 -1.14 -30.13 16.30
N LEU A 436 -1.27 -29.85 15.01
CA LEU A 436 -0.56 -28.78 14.32
C LEU A 436 -1.23 -27.39 14.43
N LYS A 437 -2.52 -27.31 14.78
CA LYS A 437 -3.27 -26.04 14.86
C LYS A 437 -2.77 -25.06 15.92
N TYR A 438 -1.95 -25.51 16.87
CA TYR A 438 -1.33 -24.66 17.89
C TYR A 438 -0.16 -23.86 17.33
N ASP A 439 0.43 -24.31 16.22
CA ASP A 439 1.61 -23.70 15.59
C ASP A 439 1.25 -22.93 14.32
N PHE A 440 0.20 -23.38 13.59
CA PHE A 440 -0.11 -22.87 12.25
C PHE A 440 -1.61 -22.60 12.08
N ASN A 441 -1.93 -21.62 11.27
CA ASN A 441 -3.28 -21.44 10.73
C ASN A 441 -3.49 -22.48 9.61
N LEU A 442 -4.34 -23.47 9.89
CA LEU A 442 -4.60 -24.64 9.05
C LEU A 442 -6.03 -24.65 8.55
N PHE A 443 -6.26 -25.34 7.44
CA PHE A 443 -7.58 -25.64 6.93
C PHE A 443 -7.83 -27.14 6.91
N TYR A 444 -9.05 -27.58 7.26
CA TYR A 444 -9.47 -28.97 7.19
C TYR A 444 -10.68 -29.10 6.27
N GLU A 445 -10.67 -30.03 5.34
CA GLU A 445 -11.80 -30.31 4.48
C GLU A 445 -11.83 -31.78 4.03
N GLU A 446 -13.02 -32.38 4.07
CA GLU A 446 -13.27 -33.77 3.67
C GLU A 446 -14.37 -33.90 2.61
N LYS A 447 -14.99 -32.78 2.20
CA LYS A 447 -16.10 -32.76 1.24
C LYS A 447 -15.58 -32.60 -0.19
N ASP A 448 -16.20 -33.32 -1.13
CA ASP A 448 -15.82 -33.38 -2.54
C ASP A 448 -14.56 -34.19 -2.88
N ALA A 449 -14.30 -34.39 -4.17
CA ALA A 449 -13.09 -35.06 -4.65
C ALA A 449 -11.83 -34.25 -4.34
N ILE A 450 -10.72 -34.95 -4.06
CA ILE A 450 -9.45 -34.34 -3.64
C ILE A 450 -8.95 -33.27 -4.63
N GLY A 451 -9.09 -33.51 -5.94
CA GLY A 451 -8.69 -32.53 -6.97
C GLY A 451 -9.47 -31.21 -6.88
N LYS A 452 -10.78 -31.23 -6.56
CA LYS A 452 -11.56 -29.99 -6.33
C LYS A 452 -11.09 -29.25 -5.06
N ARG A 453 -10.75 -29.98 -4.02
CA ARG A 453 -10.22 -29.40 -2.78
C ARG A 453 -8.85 -28.73 -3.01
N TYR A 454 -7.97 -29.35 -3.79
CA TYR A 454 -6.72 -28.70 -4.20
C TYR A 454 -6.97 -27.40 -4.94
N ARG A 455 -7.90 -27.38 -5.91
CA ARG A 455 -8.23 -26.15 -6.67
C ARG A 455 -8.73 -25.02 -5.75
N ARG A 456 -9.56 -25.33 -4.76
CA ARG A 456 -10.00 -24.31 -3.77
C ARG A 456 -8.83 -23.76 -2.96
N GLN A 457 -7.90 -24.61 -2.56
CA GLN A 457 -6.71 -24.18 -1.82
C GLN A 457 -5.73 -23.39 -2.70
N ASP A 458 -5.55 -23.79 -3.97
CA ASP A 458 -4.76 -23.03 -4.94
C ASP A 458 -5.33 -21.60 -5.11
N ALA A 459 -6.66 -21.46 -5.20
CA ALA A 459 -7.35 -20.18 -5.38
C ALA A 459 -7.26 -19.25 -4.17
N ILE A 460 -7.16 -19.75 -2.94
CA ILE A 460 -6.99 -18.92 -1.73
C ILE A 460 -5.53 -18.73 -1.32
N GLY A 461 -4.61 -19.36 -2.06
CA GLY A 461 -3.17 -19.16 -1.85
C GLY A 461 -2.54 -20.04 -0.78
N THR A 462 -3.17 -21.15 -0.38
CA THR A 462 -2.60 -22.12 0.56
C THR A 462 -1.39 -22.80 -0.07
N PRO A 463 -0.16 -22.67 0.47
CA PRO A 463 1.04 -23.15 -0.20
C PRO A 463 1.16 -24.67 -0.20
N TYR A 464 0.60 -25.35 0.81
CA TYR A 464 0.77 -26.80 0.97
C TYR A 464 -0.58 -27.48 1.25
N CYS A 465 -0.83 -28.60 0.54
CA CYS A 465 -1.95 -29.50 0.83
C CYS A 465 -1.38 -30.83 1.31
N ILE A 466 -1.80 -31.25 2.51
CA ILE A 466 -1.39 -32.50 3.14
C ILE A 466 -2.52 -33.49 2.98
N THR A 467 -2.26 -34.56 2.21
CA THR A 467 -3.25 -35.61 1.94
C THR A 467 -2.98 -36.83 2.78
N ILE A 468 -4.01 -37.28 3.45
CA ILE A 468 -4.04 -38.50 4.27
C ILE A 468 -4.73 -39.59 3.46
N ASP A 469 -4.04 -40.67 3.18
CA ASP A 469 -4.49 -41.83 2.40
C ASP A 469 -4.41 -43.12 3.23
N HIS A 470 -4.68 -44.27 2.60
CA HIS A 470 -4.70 -45.54 3.31
C HIS A 470 -3.32 -45.96 3.83
N ASP A 471 -2.24 -45.63 3.10
CA ASP A 471 -0.88 -45.91 3.56
C ASP A 471 -0.54 -45.14 4.83
N SER A 472 -1.11 -43.92 4.97
CA SER A 472 -0.89 -43.08 6.16
C SER A 472 -1.30 -43.74 7.48
N LEU A 473 -2.28 -44.66 7.44
CA LEU A 473 -2.71 -45.38 8.62
C LEU A 473 -1.73 -46.48 9.04
N THR A 474 -0.92 -46.98 8.12
CA THR A 474 -0.01 -48.11 8.35
C THR A 474 1.43 -47.67 8.55
N ASP A 475 1.94 -46.74 7.74
CA ASP A 475 3.33 -46.32 7.76
C ASP A 475 3.55 -44.94 8.40
N HIS A 476 2.46 -44.28 8.85
CA HIS A 476 2.50 -42.95 9.44
C HIS A 476 3.16 -41.89 8.55
N THR A 477 3.00 -42.01 7.23
CA THR A 477 3.44 -41.01 6.25
C THR A 477 2.23 -40.32 5.61
N VAL A 478 2.43 -39.13 5.04
CA VAL A 478 1.42 -38.36 4.33
C VAL A 478 2.01 -37.75 3.09
N THR A 479 1.17 -37.37 2.14
CA THR A 479 1.61 -36.69 0.93
C THR A 479 1.48 -35.18 1.11
N ILE A 480 2.57 -34.42 0.93
CA ILE A 480 2.56 -32.96 0.83
C ILE A 480 2.57 -32.59 -0.65
N ARG A 481 1.56 -31.81 -1.09
CA ARG A 481 1.50 -31.20 -2.41
C ARG A 481 1.86 -29.72 -2.31
N ASP A 482 2.85 -29.32 -3.09
CA ASP A 482 3.21 -27.91 -3.29
C ASP A 482 2.24 -27.25 -4.27
N ARG A 483 1.72 -26.05 -3.93
CA ARG A 483 0.77 -25.29 -4.74
C ARG A 483 1.35 -24.87 -6.08
N ASP A 484 2.56 -24.34 -6.09
CA ASP A 484 3.13 -23.68 -7.28
C ASP A 484 3.64 -24.70 -8.30
N THR A 485 4.32 -25.74 -7.84
CA THR A 485 4.87 -26.80 -8.70
C THR A 485 3.92 -27.97 -8.92
N MET A 486 2.89 -28.11 -8.10
CA MET A 486 1.99 -29.27 -7.99
C MET A 486 2.70 -30.59 -7.69
N GLN A 487 4.00 -30.58 -7.42
CA GLN A 487 4.74 -31.75 -7.02
C GLN A 487 4.26 -32.28 -5.68
N GLN A 488 4.32 -33.59 -5.53
CA GLN A 488 3.89 -34.31 -4.34
C GLN A 488 5.07 -35.10 -3.79
N GLU A 489 5.25 -35.00 -2.48
CA GLU A 489 6.31 -35.69 -1.74
C GLU A 489 5.68 -36.44 -0.56
N ARG A 490 6.14 -37.67 -0.31
CA ARG A 490 5.70 -38.44 0.83
C ARG A 490 6.66 -38.26 2.00
N VAL A 491 6.11 -37.86 3.16
CA VAL A 491 6.89 -37.50 4.34
C VAL A 491 6.28 -38.12 5.61
N PRO A 492 7.11 -38.42 6.65
CA PRO A 492 6.59 -38.85 7.95
C PRO A 492 5.73 -37.75 8.61
N VAL A 493 4.65 -38.15 9.27
CA VAL A 493 3.80 -37.23 10.04
C VAL A 493 4.59 -36.48 11.12
N SER A 494 5.57 -37.16 11.74
CA SER A 494 6.48 -36.55 12.74
C SER A 494 7.26 -35.34 12.24
N ASP A 495 7.47 -35.23 10.93
CA ASP A 495 8.27 -34.17 10.30
C ASP A 495 7.43 -32.97 9.86
N LEU A 496 6.10 -33.10 9.82
CA LEU A 496 5.19 -32.09 9.28
C LEU A 496 5.38 -30.70 9.92
N ARG A 497 5.47 -30.64 11.26
CA ARG A 497 5.67 -29.37 11.97
C ARG A 497 6.92 -28.66 11.49
N ARG A 498 8.04 -29.37 11.43
CA ARG A 498 9.32 -28.83 10.97
C ARG A 498 9.25 -28.38 9.51
N ILE A 499 8.68 -29.23 8.64
CA ILE A 499 8.59 -28.91 7.20
C ILE A 499 7.72 -27.69 6.94
N ILE A 500 6.54 -27.59 7.59
CA ILE A 500 5.67 -26.43 7.41
C ILE A 500 6.34 -25.17 7.95
N ASP A 501 6.97 -25.23 9.14
CA ASP A 501 7.67 -24.08 9.71
C ASP A 501 8.80 -23.61 8.79
N GLU A 502 9.70 -24.48 8.39
CA GLU A 502 10.82 -24.15 7.50
C GLU A 502 10.35 -23.47 6.20
N LYS A 503 9.22 -23.92 5.64
CA LYS A 503 8.70 -23.41 4.36
C LYS A 503 7.85 -22.13 4.48
N THR A 504 7.21 -21.90 5.63
CA THR A 504 6.26 -20.77 5.82
C THR A 504 6.74 -19.70 6.80
N ASN A 505 7.94 -19.82 7.34
CA ASN A 505 8.49 -18.88 8.31
C ASN A 505 8.87 -17.54 7.65
N PHE A 506 8.65 -16.44 8.35
CA PHE A 506 9.07 -15.09 7.91
C PHE A 506 10.59 -14.97 7.69
N ARG A 507 11.40 -15.81 8.34
CA ARG A 507 12.85 -15.84 8.14
C ARG A 507 13.22 -15.96 6.65
N ASN A 508 12.43 -16.70 5.87
CA ASN A 508 12.64 -16.87 4.43
C ASN A 508 12.52 -15.57 3.62
N LEU A 509 11.78 -14.58 4.13
CA LEU A 509 11.71 -13.25 3.54
C LEU A 509 12.73 -12.31 4.17
N LEU A 510 12.83 -12.31 5.50
CA LEU A 510 13.68 -11.40 6.27
C LEU A 510 15.18 -11.60 6.02
N SER A 511 15.62 -12.80 5.69
CA SER A 511 17.02 -13.08 5.36
C SER A 511 17.47 -12.61 3.97
N LYS A 512 16.55 -12.07 3.17
CA LYS A 512 16.82 -11.53 1.82
C LYS A 512 16.94 -10.00 1.79
N ILE A 513 16.66 -9.34 2.89
CA ILE A 513 16.65 -7.87 3.02
C ILE A 513 18.05 -7.30 3.14
#